data_40c0325c304ecbf71e16d6d9a93f4504
#
_entry.id   40c0325c304ecbf71e16d6d9a93f4504
#
_cell.length_a   1.000
_cell.length_b   1.000
_cell.length_c   1.000
_cell.angle_alpha   90.00
_cell.angle_beta   90.00
_cell.angle_gamma   90.00
#
_symmetry.space_group_name_H-M   'P 1'
#
loop_
_entity.id
_entity.type
_entity.pdbx_description
1 polymer ?
#
loop_
_entity_poly.entity_id
_entity_poly.type
_entity_poly.pdbx_seq_one_letter_code
_entity_poly.pdbx_strand_id
1 'polypeptide(L)'
;HIAGNKRQNLMKKACMTIVLGIQPYIDRIINEADKLLNKGFIAKADVKREKYEYIDELVTVINEYNDILALWIKMRQGSLHLHIESFALDELFCIMQKSGRAFKMKDLSLEVVPTNAVVKADKALTLFMINTLAENARKYTPEGGKVKIYAEQTDDYVEVSVCDTGCGLSAADVQRITDEKIYDPKNIGLDTARDVAQLKRSKGSGFGLMNCKGIIEKYRKTNAIFGVSCFRVESEPGKGSRFYFRLPKGLKKAFMVVLIGLTTMLQA
;
A
#
# COMPACT_ATOMS: atom_id res chain seq x y z
N HIS A 1 6.73 -2.66 -33.89
CA HIS A 1 8.04 -2.23 -33.35
C HIS A 1 7.94 -0.99 -32.44
N ILE A 2 7.19 0.06 -32.80
CA ILE A 2 7.09 1.34 -32.04
C ILE A 2 6.40 1.14 -30.68
N ALA A 3 5.36 0.32 -30.60
CA ALA A 3 4.65 0.04 -29.34
C ALA A 3 5.51 -0.78 -28.35
N GLY A 4 6.34 -1.69 -28.86
CA GLY A 4 7.27 -2.48 -28.06
C GLY A 4 8.37 -1.60 -27.42
N ASN A 5 8.94 -0.70 -28.18
CA ASN A 5 9.97 0.23 -27.70
C ASN A 5 9.44 1.22 -26.64
N LYS A 6 8.22 1.73 -26.82
CA LYS A 6 7.58 2.59 -25.80
C LYS A 6 7.35 1.84 -24.48
N ARG A 7 6.90 0.58 -24.55
CA ARG A 7 6.68 -0.27 -23.37
C ARG A 7 7.98 -0.57 -22.62
N GLN A 8 9.05 -0.87 -23.37
CA GLN A 8 10.37 -1.17 -22.80
C GLN A 8 11.02 0.07 -22.17
N ASN A 9 10.90 1.24 -22.80
CA ASN A 9 11.40 2.49 -22.23
C ASN A 9 10.66 2.89 -20.95
N LEU A 10 9.34 2.68 -20.89
CA LEU A 10 8.55 2.93 -19.70
C LEU A 10 8.99 2.04 -18.54
N MET A 11 9.27 0.77 -18.80
CA MET A 11 9.74 -0.19 -17.81
C MET A 11 11.13 0.19 -17.27
N LYS A 12 12.04 0.60 -18.16
CA LYS A 12 13.37 1.11 -17.78
C LYS A 12 13.27 2.36 -16.89
N LYS A 13 12.42 3.33 -17.27
CA LYS A 13 12.21 4.55 -16.48
C LYS A 13 11.66 4.25 -15.07
N ALA A 14 10.67 3.38 -14.95
CA ALA A 14 10.11 3.03 -13.66
C ALA A 14 11.10 2.27 -12.76
N CYS A 15 11.84 1.30 -13.31
CA CYS A 15 12.92 0.64 -12.57
C CYS A 15 13.96 1.66 -12.09
N MET A 16 14.38 2.60 -12.96
CA MET A 16 15.33 3.65 -12.61
C MET A 16 14.81 4.55 -11.49
N THR A 17 13.54 4.93 -11.52
CA THR A 17 12.94 5.76 -10.47
C THR A 17 12.94 5.08 -9.10
N ILE A 18 12.68 3.76 -9.07
CA ILE A 18 12.67 2.99 -7.84
C ILE A 18 14.10 2.78 -7.33
N VAL A 19 15.04 2.45 -8.21
CA VAL A 19 16.47 2.33 -7.85
C VAL A 19 16.99 3.66 -7.27
N LEU A 20 16.67 4.79 -7.90
CA LEU A 20 17.03 6.11 -7.37
C LEU A 20 16.31 6.45 -6.06
N GLY A 21 15.12 5.92 -5.85
CA GLY A 21 14.36 6.06 -4.60
C GLY A 21 14.96 5.24 -3.45
N ILE A 22 15.53 4.08 -3.73
CA ILE A 22 16.16 3.19 -2.74
C ILE A 22 17.58 3.66 -2.38
N GLN A 23 18.33 4.24 -3.31
CA GLN A 23 19.73 4.62 -3.13
C GLN A 23 19.99 5.45 -1.85
N PRO A 24 19.18 6.47 -1.49
CA PRO A 24 19.41 7.23 -0.25
C PRO A 24 19.30 6.40 1.02
N TYR A 25 18.51 5.34 1.02
CA TYR A 25 18.37 4.44 2.18
C TYR A 25 19.59 3.52 2.29
N ILE A 26 20.09 3.01 1.16
CA ILE A 26 21.34 2.23 1.10
C ILE A 26 22.50 3.07 1.61
N ASP A 27 22.66 4.31 1.12
CA ASP A 27 23.72 5.22 1.54
C ASP A 27 23.67 5.52 3.05
N ARG A 28 22.48 5.64 3.63
CA ARG A 28 22.29 5.82 5.07
C ARG A 28 22.67 4.57 5.86
N ILE A 29 22.29 3.38 5.39
CA ILE A 29 22.68 2.10 6.03
C ILE A 29 24.19 1.97 6.05
N ILE A 30 24.86 2.22 4.92
CA ILE A 30 26.33 2.17 4.81
C ILE A 30 26.95 3.15 5.81
N ASN A 31 26.45 4.39 5.85
CA ASN A 31 26.96 5.44 6.74
C ASN A 31 26.81 5.08 8.23
N GLU A 32 25.66 4.50 8.63
CA GLU A 32 25.46 4.07 10.02
C GLU A 32 26.29 2.82 10.36
N ALA A 33 26.43 1.88 9.41
CA ALA A 33 27.31 0.72 9.57
C ALA A 33 28.79 1.15 9.72
N ASP A 34 29.28 2.08 8.89
CA ASP A 34 30.63 2.63 8.99
C ASP A 34 30.88 3.33 10.32
N LYS A 35 29.90 4.07 10.84
CA LYS A 35 29.99 4.68 12.18
C LYS A 35 30.06 3.64 13.30
N LEU A 36 29.42 2.48 13.13
CA LEU A 36 29.50 1.38 14.08
C LEU A 36 30.85 0.65 14.03
N LEU A 37 31.44 0.52 12.82
CA LEU A 37 32.69 -0.21 12.58
C LEU A 37 33.94 0.65 12.89
N ASN A 38 33.97 1.92 12.43
CA ASN A 38 35.18 2.74 12.37
C ASN A 38 35.48 3.57 13.63
N LYS A 39 34.54 3.67 14.55
CA LYS A 39 34.83 4.33 15.80
C LYS A 39 34.92 3.30 16.89
N GLY A 40 36.07 2.88 17.33
CA GLY A 40 36.30 2.09 18.54
C GLY A 40 35.43 2.52 19.74
N PHE A 41 34.15 2.63 19.45
CA PHE A 41 33.10 3.28 20.19
C PHE A 41 32.73 2.36 21.35
N ILE A 42 33.23 2.72 22.53
CA ILE A 42 32.60 2.36 23.80
C ILE A 42 31.28 3.14 23.85
N ALA A 43 30.40 2.91 22.90
CA ALA A 43 29.04 3.43 22.96
C ALA A 43 28.29 2.58 23.99
N LYS A 44 27.59 3.23 24.91
CA LYS A 44 26.64 2.59 25.81
C LYS A 44 25.72 1.66 25.00
N ALA A 45 25.36 0.51 25.56
CA ALA A 45 24.56 -0.52 24.89
C ALA A 45 23.29 0.05 24.21
N ASP A 46 22.69 1.06 24.83
CA ASP A 46 21.48 1.74 24.35
C ASP A 46 21.71 2.46 23.00
N VAL A 47 22.85 3.14 22.81
CA VAL A 47 23.17 3.84 21.54
C VAL A 47 23.43 2.84 20.40
N LYS A 48 24.03 1.70 20.70
CA LYS A 48 24.20 0.63 19.69
C LYS A 48 22.86 0.06 19.27
N ARG A 49 21.99 -0.18 20.23
CA ARG A 49 20.64 -0.70 19.99
C ARG A 49 19.80 0.24 19.12
N GLU A 50 19.80 1.54 19.45
CA GLU A 50 19.09 2.57 18.68
C GLU A 50 19.56 2.61 17.21
N LYS A 51 20.88 2.47 16.96
CA LYS A 51 21.43 2.42 15.61
C LYS A 51 21.04 1.16 14.84
N TYR A 52 21.02 0.00 15.50
CA TYR A 52 20.55 -1.23 14.87
C TYR A 52 19.05 -1.15 14.54
N GLU A 53 18.23 -0.59 15.44
CA GLU A 53 16.81 -0.36 15.19
C GLU A 53 16.61 0.57 13.98
N TYR A 54 17.42 1.63 13.86
CA TYR A 54 17.36 2.53 12.70
C TYR A 54 17.78 1.85 11.38
N ILE A 55 18.82 1.01 11.40
CA ILE A 55 19.21 0.23 10.21
C ILE A 55 18.09 -0.73 9.81
N ASP A 56 17.47 -1.41 10.77
CA ASP A 56 16.35 -2.33 10.51
C ASP A 56 15.14 -1.60 9.87
N GLU A 57 14.84 -0.39 10.33
CA GLU A 57 13.83 0.47 9.70
C GLU A 57 14.19 0.79 8.23
N LEU A 58 15.43 1.14 7.95
CA LEU A 58 15.88 1.44 6.59
C LEU A 58 15.79 0.20 5.68
N VAL A 59 16.14 -0.98 6.19
CA VAL A 59 16.01 -2.27 5.47
C VAL A 59 14.53 -2.56 5.19
N THR A 60 13.66 -2.33 6.16
CA THR A 60 12.21 -2.50 6.00
C THR A 60 11.68 -1.62 4.87
N VAL A 61 12.07 -0.34 4.81
CA VAL A 61 11.69 0.58 3.74
C VAL A 61 12.18 0.09 2.38
N ILE A 62 13.42 -0.43 2.28
CA ILE A 62 13.95 -0.99 1.02
C ILE A 62 13.12 -2.19 0.56
N ASN A 63 12.76 -3.08 1.48
CA ASN A 63 11.94 -4.25 1.16
C ASN A 63 10.54 -3.83 0.66
N GLU A 64 9.92 -2.83 1.27
CA GLU A 64 8.65 -2.27 0.80
C GLU A 64 8.76 -1.74 -0.64
N TYR A 65 9.84 -1.02 -0.97
CA TYR A 65 10.07 -0.57 -2.35
C TYR A 65 10.24 -1.73 -3.33
N ASN A 66 10.94 -2.80 -2.92
CA ASN A 66 11.12 -3.99 -3.74
C ASN A 66 9.79 -4.71 -4.00
N ASP A 67 8.93 -4.84 -2.98
CA ASP A 67 7.60 -5.45 -3.12
C ASP A 67 6.70 -4.63 -4.04
N ILE A 68 6.70 -3.30 -3.88
CA ILE A 68 5.99 -2.37 -4.76
C ILE A 68 6.45 -2.54 -6.21
N LEU A 69 7.77 -2.62 -6.43
CA LEU A 69 8.35 -2.81 -7.76
C LEU A 69 7.96 -4.16 -8.35
N ALA A 70 8.09 -5.23 -7.59
CA ALA A 70 7.76 -6.58 -8.04
C ALA A 70 6.28 -6.69 -8.45
N LEU A 71 5.38 -6.12 -7.65
CA LEU A 71 3.96 -6.07 -7.95
C LEU A 71 3.69 -5.25 -9.22
N TRP A 72 4.33 -4.08 -9.35
CA TRP A 72 4.19 -3.22 -10.52
C TRP A 72 4.66 -3.92 -11.80
N ILE A 73 5.81 -4.63 -11.76
CA ILE A 73 6.32 -5.41 -12.88
C ILE A 73 5.31 -6.50 -13.28
N LYS A 74 4.80 -7.28 -12.32
CA LYS A 74 3.81 -8.33 -12.57
C LYS A 74 2.54 -7.78 -13.20
N MET A 75 2.03 -6.64 -12.72
CA MET A 75 0.86 -5.98 -13.32
C MET A 75 1.13 -5.55 -14.77
N ARG A 76 2.30 -4.99 -15.04
CA ARG A 76 2.68 -4.50 -16.39
C ARG A 76 2.91 -5.62 -17.38
N GLN A 77 3.47 -6.72 -16.95
CA GLN A 77 3.66 -7.90 -17.79
C GLN A 77 2.35 -8.66 -18.05
N GLY A 78 1.28 -8.32 -17.33
CA GLY A 78 0.03 -9.09 -17.35
C GLY A 78 0.14 -10.44 -16.64
N SER A 79 1.25 -10.70 -15.96
CA SER A 79 1.53 -11.96 -15.24
C SER A 79 0.97 -12.00 -13.82
N LEU A 80 0.26 -10.97 -13.39
CA LEU A 80 -0.40 -10.97 -12.08
C LEU A 80 -1.62 -11.89 -12.14
N HIS A 81 -1.51 -13.06 -11.54
CA HIS A 81 -2.62 -13.98 -11.32
C HIS A 81 -3.29 -13.63 -10.00
N LEU A 82 -4.62 -13.48 -10.02
CA LEU A 82 -5.41 -13.19 -8.83
C LEU A 82 -5.84 -14.51 -8.18
N HIS A 83 -5.56 -14.66 -6.90
CA HIS A 83 -6.06 -15.76 -6.08
C HIS A 83 -7.31 -15.29 -5.31
N ILE A 84 -8.48 -15.45 -5.95
CA ILE A 84 -9.74 -14.96 -5.38
C ILE A 84 -10.35 -15.99 -4.44
N GLU A 85 -10.46 -15.62 -3.17
CA GLU A 85 -11.07 -16.43 -2.12
C GLU A 85 -11.97 -15.59 -1.20
N SER A 86 -12.84 -16.24 -0.42
CA SER A 86 -13.58 -15.59 0.67
C SER A 86 -12.81 -15.75 1.97
N PHE A 87 -12.51 -14.64 2.64
CA PHE A 87 -11.79 -14.65 3.91
C PHE A 87 -12.32 -13.59 4.88
N ALA A 88 -12.12 -13.83 6.18
CA ALA A 88 -12.45 -12.88 7.22
C ALA A 88 -11.46 -11.71 7.19
N LEU A 89 -11.96 -10.48 7.04
CA LEU A 89 -11.12 -9.28 6.96
C LEU A 89 -10.38 -9.02 8.28
N ASP A 90 -10.93 -9.47 9.39
CA ASP A 90 -10.33 -9.34 10.73
C ASP A 90 -8.97 -10.05 10.84
N GLU A 91 -8.72 -11.10 10.05
CA GLU A 91 -7.40 -11.75 9.97
C GLU A 91 -6.31 -10.77 9.52
N LEU A 92 -6.63 -9.89 8.57
CA LEU A 92 -5.71 -8.85 8.10
C LEU A 92 -5.62 -7.69 9.10
N PHE A 93 -6.72 -7.33 9.73
CA PHE A 93 -6.75 -6.28 10.76
C PHE A 93 -5.90 -6.67 11.98
N CYS A 94 -5.91 -7.94 12.38
CA CYS A 94 -5.02 -8.45 13.42
C CYS A 94 -3.52 -8.29 13.05
N ILE A 95 -3.16 -8.48 11.78
CA ILE A 95 -1.78 -8.25 11.29
C ILE A 95 -1.44 -6.76 11.43
N MET A 96 -2.33 -5.87 10.99
CA MET A 96 -2.13 -4.43 11.09
C MET A 96 -1.99 -3.95 12.54
N GLN A 97 -2.78 -4.51 13.44
CA GLN A 97 -2.69 -4.19 14.88
C GLN A 97 -1.33 -4.56 15.48
N LYS A 98 -0.76 -5.71 15.07
CA LYS A 98 0.58 -6.14 15.50
C LYS A 98 1.69 -5.22 14.97
N SER A 99 1.48 -4.59 13.81
CA SER A 99 2.42 -3.63 13.21
C SER A 99 2.41 -2.25 13.89
N GLY A 100 1.61 -2.06 14.94
CA GLY A 100 1.44 -0.78 15.65
C GLY A 100 2.71 -0.19 16.28
N ARG A 101 3.81 -0.96 16.39
CA ARG A 101 5.08 -0.47 16.95
C ARG A 101 5.65 0.70 16.13
N ALA A 102 5.62 0.61 14.80
CA ALA A 102 6.13 1.66 13.91
C ALA A 102 5.35 2.98 14.06
N PHE A 103 4.06 2.92 14.40
CA PHE A 103 3.24 4.09 14.70
C PHE A 103 3.61 4.70 16.03
N LYS A 104 3.81 3.88 17.07
CA LYS A 104 4.23 4.32 18.41
C LYS A 104 5.60 5.00 18.39
N MET A 105 6.55 4.51 17.59
CA MET A 105 7.88 5.12 17.43
C MET A 105 7.81 6.53 16.85
N LYS A 106 6.74 6.87 16.13
CA LYS A 106 6.45 8.22 15.63
C LYS A 106 5.46 8.97 16.49
N ASP A 107 5.19 8.51 17.71
CA ASP A 107 4.18 9.08 18.61
C ASP A 107 2.79 9.19 17.96
N LEU A 108 2.39 8.19 17.18
CA LEU A 108 1.08 8.12 16.56
C LEU A 108 0.18 7.10 17.27
N SER A 109 -1.08 7.45 17.43
CA SER A 109 -2.11 6.50 17.88
C SER A 109 -2.64 5.71 16.68
N LEU A 110 -2.49 4.38 16.70
CA LEU A 110 -3.11 3.48 15.74
C LEU A 110 -4.32 2.81 16.37
N GLU A 111 -5.50 3.02 15.79
CA GLU A 111 -6.75 2.34 16.11
C GLU A 111 -7.13 1.40 14.96
N VAL A 112 -7.19 0.11 15.21
CA VAL A 112 -7.73 -0.88 14.26
C VAL A 112 -9.04 -1.41 14.83
N VAL A 113 -10.15 -1.11 14.16
CA VAL A 113 -11.49 -1.48 14.61
C VAL A 113 -11.79 -2.92 14.18
N PRO A 114 -12.05 -3.85 15.12
CA PRO A 114 -12.42 -5.22 14.80
C PRO A 114 -13.64 -5.29 13.88
N THR A 115 -13.69 -6.29 12.99
CA THR A 115 -14.79 -6.44 12.04
C THR A 115 -15.19 -7.90 11.86
N ASN A 116 -16.46 -8.15 11.63
CA ASN A 116 -16.98 -9.47 11.25
C ASN A 116 -17.17 -9.62 9.73
N ALA A 117 -16.71 -8.64 8.96
CA ALA A 117 -16.86 -8.61 7.52
C ALA A 117 -16.05 -9.73 6.84
N VAL A 118 -16.67 -10.37 5.87
CA VAL A 118 -16.03 -11.34 4.97
C VAL A 118 -15.99 -10.73 3.58
N VAL A 119 -14.83 -10.74 2.95
CA VAL A 119 -14.62 -10.22 1.60
C VAL A 119 -14.26 -11.34 0.63
N LYS A 120 -14.59 -11.14 -0.65
CA LYS A 120 -14.16 -12.02 -1.74
C LYS A 120 -13.12 -11.30 -2.59
N ALA A 121 -11.85 -11.65 -2.40
CA ALA A 121 -10.73 -10.97 -3.05
C ALA A 121 -9.44 -11.82 -2.97
N ASP A 122 -8.33 -11.30 -3.46
CA ASP A 122 -7.00 -11.84 -3.19
C ASP A 122 -6.52 -11.31 -1.82
N LYS A 123 -6.28 -12.24 -0.90
CA LYS A 123 -5.93 -11.91 0.49
C LYS A 123 -4.61 -11.16 0.60
N ALA A 124 -3.59 -11.59 -0.16
CA ALA A 124 -2.27 -10.94 -0.15
C ALA A 124 -2.32 -9.53 -0.73
N LEU A 125 -3.04 -9.31 -1.84
CA LEU A 125 -3.22 -8.00 -2.44
C LEU A 125 -4.08 -7.08 -1.57
N THR A 126 -5.05 -7.63 -0.84
CA THR A 126 -5.86 -6.85 0.12
C THR A 126 -4.99 -6.37 1.27
N LEU A 127 -4.16 -7.24 1.84
CA LEU A 127 -3.20 -6.86 2.89
C LEU A 127 -2.23 -5.79 2.37
N PHE A 128 -1.69 -5.96 1.17
CA PHE A 128 -0.81 -4.98 0.52
C PHE A 128 -1.49 -3.59 0.41
N MET A 129 -2.75 -3.53 -0.01
CA MET A 129 -3.48 -2.27 -0.09
C MET A 129 -3.65 -1.62 1.28
N ILE A 130 -4.06 -2.38 2.30
CA ILE A 130 -4.23 -1.86 3.67
C ILE A 130 -2.90 -1.32 4.20
N ASN A 131 -1.82 -2.10 4.07
CA ASN A 131 -0.48 -1.70 4.53
C ASN A 131 0.00 -0.44 3.82
N THR A 132 -0.18 -0.35 2.50
CA THR A 132 0.18 0.84 1.71
C THR A 132 -0.54 2.10 2.20
N LEU A 133 -1.84 2.00 2.50
CA LEU A 133 -2.61 3.13 3.01
C LEU A 133 -2.21 3.49 4.43
N ALA A 134 -1.96 2.50 5.29
CA ALA A 134 -1.52 2.70 6.66
C ALA A 134 -0.14 3.36 6.74
N GLU A 135 0.81 2.95 5.89
CA GLU A 135 2.14 3.56 5.80
C GLU A 135 2.08 5.00 5.26
N ASN A 136 1.20 5.27 4.30
CA ASN A 136 0.95 6.66 3.86
C ASN A 136 0.39 7.50 5.01
N ALA A 137 -0.60 7.00 5.74
CA ALA A 137 -1.15 7.66 6.92
C ALA A 137 -0.06 7.94 7.96
N ARG A 138 0.76 6.93 8.30
CA ARG A 138 1.89 7.09 9.22
C ARG A 138 2.88 8.16 8.76
N LYS A 139 3.17 8.20 7.47
CA LYS A 139 4.15 9.14 6.89
C LYS A 139 3.69 10.59 6.96
N TYR A 140 2.42 10.85 6.65
CA TYR A 140 1.88 12.19 6.49
C TYR A 140 1.14 12.74 7.71
N THR A 141 0.99 11.94 8.76
CA THR A 141 0.46 12.37 10.05
C THR A 141 1.60 12.89 10.94
N PRO A 142 1.51 14.09 11.51
CA PRO A 142 2.48 14.61 12.46
C PRO A 142 2.44 13.82 13.78
N GLU A 143 3.48 13.96 14.60
CA GLU A 143 3.57 13.42 15.96
C GLU A 143 2.34 13.83 16.78
N GLY A 144 1.86 12.97 17.65
CA GLY A 144 0.62 13.16 18.42
C GLY A 144 -0.66 12.91 17.63
N GLY A 145 -0.57 12.63 16.32
CA GLY A 145 -1.72 12.38 15.47
C GLY A 145 -2.30 10.97 15.61
N LYS A 146 -3.38 10.72 14.85
CA LYS A 146 -4.13 9.46 14.91
C LYS A 146 -4.28 8.86 13.52
N VAL A 147 -4.21 7.52 13.48
CA VAL A 147 -4.54 6.72 12.30
C VAL A 147 -5.57 5.67 12.70
N LYS A 148 -6.65 5.57 11.94
CA LYS A 148 -7.75 4.62 12.17
C LYS A 148 -7.97 3.75 10.96
N ILE A 149 -8.00 2.43 11.16
CA ILE A 149 -8.32 1.42 10.15
C ILE A 149 -9.64 0.78 10.55
N TYR A 150 -10.62 0.78 9.63
CA TYR A 150 -11.93 0.19 9.89
C TYR A 150 -12.57 -0.30 8.60
N ALA A 151 -13.64 -1.07 8.74
CA ALA A 151 -14.44 -1.54 7.62
C ALA A 151 -15.93 -1.31 7.88
N GLU A 152 -16.63 -0.93 6.83
CA GLU A 152 -18.10 -0.84 6.78
C GLU A 152 -18.62 -1.83 5.74
N GLN A 153 -19.71 -2.51 6.05
CA GLN A 153 -20.29 -3.47 5.14
C GLN A 153 -21.71 -3.09 4.75
N THR A 154 -22.02 -3.30 3.47
CA THR A 154 -23.36 -3.22 2.91
C THR A 154 -23.83 -4.63 2.49
N ASP A 155 -24.94 -4.72 1.77
CA ASP A 155 -25.39 -5.99 1.22
C ASP A 155 -24.48 -6.50 0.10
N ASP A 156 -23.86 -5.60 -0.68
CA ASP A 156 -23.10 -5.94 -1.88
C ASP A 156 -21.58 -5.91 -1.69
N TYR A 157 -21.09 -5.01 -0.83
CA TYR A 157 -19.64 -4.79 -0.68
C TYR A 157 -19.24 -4.52 0.77
N VAL A 158 -17.94 -4.64 0.99
CA VAL A 158 -17.25 -4.17 2.19
C VAL A 158 -16.31 -3.04 1.78
N GLU A 159 -16.41 -1.91 2.45
CA GLU A 159 -15.53 -0.76 2.30
C GLU A 159 -14.49 -0.76 3.41
N VAL A 160 -13.20 -0.78 3.00
CA VAL A 160 -12.06 -0.74 3.92
C VAL A 160 -11.47 0.67 3.87
N SER A 161 -11.39 1.31 5.02
CA SER A 161 -10.96 2.69 5.18
C SER A 161 -9.74 2.82 6.07
N VAL A 162 -8.83 3.69 5.67
CA VAL A 162 -7.73 4.19 6.50
C VAL A 162 -7.86 5.70 6.59
N CYS A 163 -8.11 6.19 7.80
CA CYS A 163 -8.22 7.61 8.11
C CYS A 163 -7.01 8.09 8.89
N ASP A 164 -6.55 9.29 8.60
CA ASP A 164 -5.48 9.96 9.32
C ASP A 164 -5.86 11.39 9.70
N THR A 165 -5.21 11.92 10.71
CA THR A 165 -5.30 13.33 11.13
C THR A 165 -4.10 14.13 10.63
N GLY A 166 -3.60 13.81 9.44
CA GLY A 166 -2.43 14.41 8.84
C GLY A 166 -2.69 15.78 8.20
N CYS A 167 -1.74 16.19 7.37
CA CYS A 167 -1.80 17.49 6.69
C CYS A 167 -2.96 17.61 5.68
N GLY A 168 -3.59 16.51 5.31
CA GLY A 168 -4.59 16.48 4.26
C GLY A 168 -4.03 16.78 2.86
N LEU A 169 -4.92 16.80 1.89
CA LEU A 169 -4.62 17.01 0.47
C LEU A 169 -5.42 18.20 -0.07
N SER A 170 -4.83 18.90 -1.04
CA SER A 170 -5.60 19.92 -1.79
C SER A 170 -6.64 19.25 -2.71
N ALA A 171 -7.69 19.98 -3.07
CA ALA A 171 -8.69 19.50 -4.03
C ALA A 171 -8.06 19.07 -5.37
N ALA A 172 -7.02 19.78 -5.83
CA ALA A 172 -6.27 19.43 -7.04
C ALA A 172 -5.52 18.09 -6.88
N ASP A 173 -4.91 17.82 -5.71
CA ASP A 173 -4.24 16.56 -5.45
C ASP A 173 -5.23 15.40 -5.32
N VAL A 174 -6.38 15.61 -4.66
CA VAL A 174 -7.48 14.64 -4.59
C VAL A 174 -7.97 14.29 -5.99
N GLN A 175 -8.22 15.30 -6.84
CA GLN A 175 -8.64 15.09 -8.22
C GLN A 175 -7.57 14.34 -9.01
N ARG A 176 -6.29 14.73 -8.89
CA ARG A 176 -5.18 14.03 -9.53
C ARG A 176 -5.10 12.56 -9.12
N ILE A 177 -5.17 12.25 -7.84
CA ILE A 177 -5.17 10.87 -7.33
C ILE A 177 -6.38 10.10 -7.87
N THR A 178 -7.54 10.75 -8.02
CA THR A 178 -8.77 10.11 -8.48
C THR A 178 -8.77 9.89 -10.00
N ASP A 179 -8.38 10.89 -10.78
CA ASP A 179 -8.57 10.94 -12.24
C ASP A 179 -7.36 10.45 -13.02
N GLU A 180 -6.15 10.50 -12.46
CA GLU A 180 -4.96 10.03 -13.17
C GLU A 180 -5.12 8.57 -13.59
N LYS A 181 -5.14 8.35 -14.90
CA LYS A 181 -5.00 7.01 -15.46
C LYS A 181 -3.66 6.45 -15.01
N ILE A 182 -3.69 5.40 -14.24
CA ILE A 182 -2.53 4.73 -13.59
C ILE A 182 -1.38 4.47 -14.55
N TYR A 183 -1.62 4.56 -15.83
CA TYR A 183 -0.71 4.15 -16.89
C TYR A 183 -0.56 5.20 -17.99
N ASP A 184 -0.78 6.49 -17.72
CA ASP A 184 -0.42 7.51 -18.69
C ASP A 184 1.11 7.62 -18.74
N PRO A 185 1.74 7.26 -19.89
CA PRO A 185 3.18 7.36 -20.07
C PRO A 185 3.72 8.77 -19.88
N LYS A 186 2.88 9.80 -20.04
CA LYS A 186 3.26 11.21 -19.89
C LYS A 186 3.50 11.61 -18.43
N ASN A 187 2.80 10.95 -17.48
CA ASN A 187 2.91 11.25 -16.06
C ASN A 187 4.03 10.48 -15.35
N ILE A 188 4.68 9.52 -16.02
CA ILE A 188 5.86 8.80 -15.54
C ILE A 188 7.14 9.40 -16.18
N GLY A 189 7.01 10.49 -16.87
CA GLY A 189 8.11 11.15 -17.58
C GLY A 189 9.04 11.91 -16.64
N LEU A 190 10.13 11.28 -16.21
CA LEU A 190 11.33 12.00 -15.78
C LEU A 190 12.12 12.38 -17.02
N ASP A 191 11.71 13.45 -17.69
CA ASP A 191 12.40 13.89 -18.91
C ASP A 191 13.58 14.83 -18.62
N THR A 192 13.76 15.28 -17.38
CA THR A 192 14.85 16.22 -17.05
C THR A 192 15.46 16.00 -15.66
N ALA A 193 16.70 16.48 -15.46
CA ALA A 193 17.35 16.51 -14.15
C ALA A 193 16.53 17.29 -13.08
N ARG A 194 15.61 18.18 -13.51
CA ARG A 194 14.68 18.90 -12.62
C ARG A 194 13.66 17.95 -11.99
N ASP A 195 13.17 16.95 -12.72
CA ASP A 195 12.19 15.99 -12.23
C ASP A 195 12.80 15.05 -11.18
N VAL A 196 14.10 14.69 -11.33
CA VAL A 196 14.86 13.95 -10.32
C VAL A 196 15.03 14.78 -9.04
N ALA A 197 15.26 16.08 -9.14
CA ALA A 197 15.37 16.98 -7.99
C ALA A 197 14.01 17.17 -7.28
N GLN A 198 12.90 17.18 -8.02
CA GLN A 198 11.55 17.25 -7.47
C GLN A 198 11.15 15.93 -6.76
N LEU A 199 11.54 14.78 -7.33
CA LEU A 199 11.35 13.47 -6.67
C LEU A 199 12.14 13.33 -5.37
N LYS A 200 13.36 13.89 -5.30
CA LYS A 200 14.14 13.98 -4.06
C LYS A 200 13.49 14.87 -3.01
N ARG A 201 12.67 15.84 -3.42
CA ARG A 201 11.89 16.72 -2.52
C ARG A 201 10.52 16.15 -2.16
N SER A 202 9.93 15.32 -3.01
CA SER A 202 8.66 14.65 -2.72
C SER A 202 8.92 13.48 -1.76
N LYS A 203 8.32 13.54 -0.58
CA LYS A 203 8.44 12.51 0.47
C LYS A 203 7.81 11.15 0.10
N GLY A 204 7.69 10.77 -1.18
CA GLY A 204 7.13 9.49 -1.60
C GLY A 204 7.09 9.32 -3.11
N SER A 205 7.24 8.08 -3.57
CA SER A 205 7.27 7.74 -4.99
C SER A 205 5.90 7.80 -5.69
N GLY A 206 4.80 7.90 -4.94
CA GLY A 206 3.43 7.80 -5.49
C GLY A 206 3.03 6.40 -6.00
N PHE A 207 3.99 5.46 -6.11
CA PHE A 207 3.76 4.13 -6.67
C PHE A 207 2.82 3.25 -5.84
N GLY A 208 2.82 3.41 -4.52
CA GLY A 208 1.95 2.62 -3.64
C GLY A 208 0.47 2.82 -3.97
N LEU A 209 0.01 4.07 -4.06
CA LEU A 209 -1.39 4.39 -4.41
C LEU A 209 -1.72 3.96 -5.85
N MET A 210 -0.77 4.12 -6.78
CA MET A 210 -0.93 3.63 -8.16
C MET A 210 -1.14 2.11 -8.20
N ASN A 211 -0.40 1.35 -7.38
CA ASN A 211 -0.58 -0.09 -7.28
C ASN A 211 -1.96 -0.45 -6.71
N CYS A 212 -2.43 0.23 -5.67
CA CYS A 212 -3.78 0.03 -5.13
C CYS A 212 -4.86 0.24 -6.21
N LYS A 213 -4.78 1.32 -6.97
CA LYS A 213 -5.69 1.56 -8.11
C LYS A 213 -5.57 0.46 -9.17
N GLY A 214 -4.34 0.05 -9.52
CA GLY A 214 -4.08 -1.01 -10.50
C GLY A 214 -4.65 -2.37 -10.09
N ILE A 215 -4.58 -2.73 -8.82
CA ILE A 215 -5.21 -3.93 -8.26
C ILE A 215 -6.74 -3.86 -8.45
N ILE A 216 -7.36 -2.74 -8.09
CA ILE A 216 -8.81 -2.55 -8.23
C ILE A 216 -9.24 -2.61 -9.71
N GLU A 217 -8.49 -1.99 -10.62
CA GLU A 217 -8.76 -2.09 -12.05
C GLU A 217 -8.61 -3.54 -12.58
N LYS A 218 -7.60 -4.25 -12.10
CA LYS A 218 -7.41 -5.67 -12.45
C LYS A 218 -8.59 -6.51 -11.98
N TYR A 219 -9.07 -6.31 -10.75
CA TYR A 219 -10.27 -6.97 -10.24
C TYR A 219 -11.46 -6.73 -11.16
N ARG A 220 -11.78 -5.47 -11.46
CA ARG A 220 -12.93 -5.09 -12.30
C ARG A 220 -12.89 -5.70 -13.71
N LYS A 221 -11.68 -5.93 -14.26
CA LYS A 221 -11.49 -6.57 -15.58
C LYS A 221 -11.56 -8.10 -15.53
N THR A 222 -11.45 -8.69 -14.33
CA THR A 222 -11.36 -10.15 -14.19
C THR A 222 -12.74 -10.79 -14.04
N ASN A 223 -13.65 -10.17 -13.29
CA ASN A 223 -14.97 -10.73 -13.02
C ASN A 223 -15.99 -9.63 -12.70
N ALA A 224 -17.22 -9.82 -13.15
CA ALA A 224 -18.34 -8.87 -12.95
C ALA A 224 -18.65 -8.60 -11.48
N ILE A 225 -18.41 -9.55 -10.56
CA ILE A 225 -18.60 -9.36 -9.11
C ILE A 225 -17.81 -8.17 -8.56
N PHE A 226 -16.68 -7.83 -9.19
CA PHE A 226 -15.85 -6.69 -8.82
C PHE A 226 -16.34 -5.36 -9.41
N GLY A 227 -17.51 -5.31 -10.03
CA GLY A 227 -18.14 -4.06 -10.46
C GLY A 227 -18.31 -3.05 -9.33
N VAL A 228 -18.52 -3.53 -8.09
CA VAL A 228 -18.62 -2.72 -6.87
C VAL A 228 -17.27 -2.17 -6.39
N SER A 229 -16.15 -2.73 -6.87
CA SER A 229 -14.82 -2.35 -6.39
C SER A 229 -14.41 -0.98 -6.90
N CYS A 230 -13.90 -0.15 -6.00
CA CYS A 230 -13.36 1.16 -6.29
C CYS A 230 -12.20 1.48 -5.35
N PHE A 231 -11.42 2.49 -5.71
CA PHE A 231 -10.43 3.13 -4.86
C PHE A 231 -10.72 4.63 -4.85
N ARG A 232 -10.81 5.24 -3.66
CA ARG A 232 -11.18 6.64 -3.48
C ARG A 232 -10.38 7.30 -2.37
N VAL A 233 -10.37 8.62 -2.38
CA VAL A 233 -9.81 9.47 -1.34
C VAL A 233 -10.76 10.64 -1.05
N GLU A 234 -10.94 10.93 0.22
CA GLU A 234 -11.59 12.10 0.76
C GLU A 234 -10.58 12.81 1.65
N SER A 235 -10.36 14.09 1.44
CA SER A 235 -9.35 14.83 2.19
C SER A 235 -9.61 16.33 2.13
N GLU A 236 -9.25 17.00 3.22
CA GLU A 236 -9.23 18.46 3.30
C GLU A 236 -7.89 18.91 3.91
N PRO A 237 -7.29 20.01 3.40
CA PRO A 237 -6.07 20.55 3.97
C PRO A 237 -6.22 20.84 5.48
N GLY A 238 -5.29 20.35 6.28
CA GLY A 238 -5.27 20.51 7.72
C GLY A 238 -6.24 19.63 8.52
N LYS A 239 -7.08 18.81 7.87
CA LYS A 239 -8.05 17.94 8.56
C LYS A 239 -7.71 16.44 8.43
N GLY A 240 -6.70 16.11 7.61
CA GLY A 240 -6.31 14.74 7.34
C GLY A 240 -6.95 14.15 6.10
N SER A 241 -6.84 12.84 5.94
CA SER A 241 -7.32 12.12 4.77
C SER A 241 -8.02 10.82 5.16
N ARG A 242 -8.95 10.42 4.31
CA ARG A 242 -9.58 9.11 4.31
C ARG A 242 -9.34 8.46 2.96
N PHE A 243 -8.53 7.42 2.92
CA PHE A 243 -8.38 6.55 1.76
C PHE A 243 -9.20 5.30 1.97
N TYR A 244 -9.94 4.88 0.93
CA TYR A 244 -10.74 3.68 1.02
C TYR A 244 -10.83 2.92 -0.30
N PHE A 245 -11.11 1.63 -0.18
CA PHE A 245 -11.41 0.78 -1.31
C PHE A 245 -12.56 -0.16 -0.97
N ARG A 246 -13.29 -0.59 -2.00
CA ARG A 246 -14.42 -1.51 -1.88
C ARG A 246 -14.08 -2.85 -2.50
N LEU A 247 -14.47 -3.92 -1.82
CA LEU A 247 -14.37 -5.29 -2.28
C LEU A 247 -15.74 -5.97 -2.19
N PRO A 248 -16.06 -6.94 -3.07
CA PRO A 248 -17.28 -7.70 -2.96
C PRO A 248 -17.39 -8.40 -1.62
N LYS A 249 -18.60 -8.46 -1.07
CA LYS A 249 -18.89 -9.24 0.12
C LYS A 249 -18.64 -10.72 -0.15
N GLY A 250 -17.96 -11.39 0.77
CA GLY A 250 -17.69 -12.82 0.74
C GLY A 250 -18.75 -13.62 1.50
N LEU A 251 -18.77 -14.92 1.30
CA LEU A 251 -19.64 -15.84 2.04
C LEU A 251 -18.87 -16.42 3.23
N LYS A 252 -19.51 -16.46 4.40
CA LYS A 252 -18.96 -17.17 5.57
C LYS A 252 -18.85 -18.66 5.26
N LYS A 253 -17.74 -19.31 5.63
CA LYS A 253 -17.50 -20.75 5.37
C LYS A 253 -18.66 -21.67 5.83
N ALA A 254 -19.36 -21.34 6.94
CA ALA A 254 -20.51 -22.09 7.41
C ALA A 254 -21.70 -22.09 6.40
N PHE A 255 -21.89 -21.03 5.64
CA PHE A 255 -22.93 -20.93 4.63
C PHE A 255 -22.61 -21.73 3.37
N MET A 256 -21.32 -21.88 3.04
CA MET A 256 -20.87 -22.68 1.89
C MET A 256 -21.14 -24.18 2.07
N VAL A 257 -21.00 -24.71 3.28
CA VAL A 257 -21.28 -26.12 3.57
C VAL A 257 -22.77 -26.42 3.41
N VAL A 258 -23.64 -25.51 3.84
CA VAL A 258 -25.11 -25.66 3.70
C VAL A 258 -25.53 -25.57 2.23
N LEU A 259 -24.92 -24.67 1.44
CA LEU A 259 -25.24 -24.50 0.02
C LEU A 259 -24.82 -25.73 -0.82
N ILE A 260 -23.64 -26.31 -0.53
CA ILE A 260 -23.16 -27.53 -1.19
C ILE A 260 -24.01 -28.72 -0.80
N GLY A 261 -24.43 -28.81 0.46
CA GLY A 261 -25.34 -29.87 0.95
C GLY A 261 -26.73 -29.78 0.29
N LEU A 262 -27.29 -28.60 0.06
CA LEU A 262 -28.57 -28.39 -0.61
C LEU A 262 -28.48 -28.69 -2.12
N THR A 263 -27.37 -28.35 -2.81
CA THR A 263 -27.20 -28.68 -4.24
C THR A 263 -27.03 -30.18 -4.47
N THR A 264 -26.37 -30.90 -3.58
CA THR A 264 -26.27 -32.37 -3.65
C THR A 264 -27.60 -33.09 -3.34
N MET A 265 -28.46 -32.53 -2.49
CA MET A 265 -29.81 -33.07 -2.23
C MET A 265 -30.81 -32.78 -3.37
N LEU A 266 -30.61 -31.76 -4.18
CA LEU A 266 -31.46 -31.43 -5.33
C LEU A 266 -31.07 -32.19 -6.61
N GLN A 267 -29.91 -32.86 -6.62
CA GLN A 267 -29.41 -33.68 -7.73
C GLN A 267 -29.54 -35.20 -7.48
N ALA A 268 -30.03 -35.62 -6.31
CA ALA A 268 -30.36 -36.99 -5.94
C ALA A 268 -31.87 -37.19 -5.98
#